data_47001de33649180cf64893f668eeb724
#
_entry.id   47001de33649180cf64893f668eeb724
#
_cell.length_a   1.000
_cell.length_b   1.000
_cell.length_c   1.000
_cell.angle_alpha   90.00
_cell.angle_beta   90.00
_cell.angle_gamma   90.00
#
_symmetry.space_group_name_H-M   'P 1'
#
loop_
_entity.id
_entity.type
_entity.pdbx_description
1 polymer ?
#
loop_
_entity_poly.entity_id
_entity_poly.type
_entity_poly.pdbx_seq_one_letter_code
_entity_poly.pdbx_strand_id
1 'polypeptide(L)'
;TDISDTDQTVYVPKLRTTIFDSENGSHNSAADEDIILIDTVRYNGVEIGRKYTVVGTLVDKETGNALLDDAGNKITASNEFVAEKTNGTIDVTFKFSGVCLAGKTTVAFEDMYSEGKKVAVHADLRDEGQTEYFPSVHTTATSNDTEDHVVGANEKVTITDQVALKALKLGTEYTLSGTLMNAKTGKPIMVNGNTITARRTFTADAHEMTIPLTYTLNASELAGTTTVVFENLYSDGALLAAHADLEDAEQTVYIPEIHTTAKDQTTKINHTEANKTATIVDTVSYTNLLPGREYTVSGTLMDKETGKAVLADGKEITAATTFTPEKSEGSVDVIFIFDASIVAPKTVVAFETLTYKKIQIAVHAEIEDKEQTVYIPKVRTSAIDKTTKINHTEATKEATIIDTVSYEGLEIGREYTVKGVLMNQRTGKAVTVDGKEVTAETTFVPETTDGTVDVTFVFDGFALEDTLLVAFETLYTEEKEVGIHAEIGDEAQTVYLPKIRTHAKDSVTEIDHTEALPKAKIIDTVSYSSLLPGKEYTVTGTLMNKETKEPVLIDGEKVTASTTFTAEKSEGSVEVVFEFDASAIAGTTVVAFESMEYEGVEVAVHADIEDEDQTV
;
A
#
# COMPACT_ATOMS: atom_id res chain seq x y z
N THR A 1 -45.46 -97.17 7.78
CA THR A 1 -44.98 -95.79 7.64
C THR A 1 -44.39 -95.68 6.25
N ASP A 2 -45.15 -95.02 5.39
CA ASP A 2 -44.68 -94.67 4.03
C ASP A 2 -43.96 -93.30 4.05
N ILE A 3 -42.66 -93.32 3.73
CA ILE A 3 -41.85 -92.04 3.69
C ILE A 3 -42.26 -91.13 2.57
N SER A 4 -43.09 -91.60 1.61
CA SER A 4 -43.65 -90.85 0.51
C SER A 4 -45.05 -90.30 0.80
N ASP A 5 -45.61 -90.53 2.00
CA ASP A 5 -46.91 -89.97 2.38
C ASP A 5 -46.85 -88.49 2.58
N THR A 6 -47.43 -87.75 1.63
CA THR A 6 -47.45 -86.25 1.61
C THR A 6 -48.27 -85.65 2.75
N ASP A 7 -49.28 -86.36 3.27
CA ASP A 7 -50.13 -85.97 4.39
C ASP A 7 -49.40 -85.97 5.74
N GLN A 8 -48.28 -86.71 5.81
CA GLN A 8 -47.42 -86.84 6.99
C GLN A 8 -46.12 -86.03 6.84
N THR A 9 -45.91 -85.31 5.73
CA THR A 9 -44.71 -84.57 5.47
C THR A 9 -44.82 -83.15 6.02
N VAL A 10 -43.84 -82.75 6.84
CA VAL A 10 -43.72 -81.40 7.34
C VAL A 10 -42.49 -80.76 6.68
N TYR A 11 -42.70 -79.64 6.01
CA TYR A 11 -41.63 -78.84 5.36
C TYR A 11 -41.04 -77.91 6.39
N VAL A 12 -39.71 -77.76 6.48
CA VAL A 12 -38.97 -76.84 7.33
C VAL A 12 -38.08 -75.94 6.42
N PRO A 13 -38.66 -74.91 5.86
CA PRO A 13 -37.90 -74.05 4.95
C PRO A 13 -36.80 -73.30 5.68
N LYS A 14 -35.68 -72.99 4.94
CA LYS A 14 -34.57 -72.19 5.36
C LYS A 14 -34.27 -71.15 4.28
N LEU A 15 -33.97 -69.91 4.73
CA LEU A 15 -33.53 -68.84 3.86
C LEU A 15 -32.05 -68.49 4.10
N ARG A 16 -31.38 -68.03 3.07
CA ARG A 16 -30.13 -67.31 3.06
C ARG A 16 -30.24 -66.25 1.98
N THR A 17 -29.66 -65.12 2.20
CA THR A 17 -29.78 -64.03 1.23
C THR A 17 -28.46 -63.31 0.97
N THR A 18 -28.40 -62.58 -0.11
CA THR A 18 -27.28 -61.72 -0.47
C THR A 18 -27.83 -60.47 -1.17
N ILE A 19 -27.66 -59.32 -0.53
CA ILE A 19 -28.09 -58.03 -1.07
C ILE A 19 -26.94 -57.37 -1.82
N PHE A 20 -27.24 -56.65 -2.86
CA PHE A 20 -26.27 -55.82 -3.57
C PHE A 20 -26.97 -54.64 -4.28
N ASP A 21 -26.21 -53.57 -4.52
CA ASP A 21 -26.63 -52.44 -5.34
C ASP A 21 -26.74 -52.87 -6.81
N SER A 22 -27.87 -52.57 -7.44
CA SER A 22 -28.12 -52.97 -8.84
C SER A 22 -27.27 -52.23 -9.87
N GLU A 23 -26.75 -51.06 -9.54
CA GLU A 23 -25.97 -50.24 -10.43
C GLU A 23 -24.51 -50.72 -10.53
N ASN A 24 -23.90 -51.01 -9.40
CA ASN A 24 -22.49 -51.38 -9.32
C ASN A 24 -22.22 -52.85 -8.94
N GLY A 25 -23.27 -53.62 -8.56
CA GLY A 25 -23.16 -55.03 -8.20
C GLY A 25 -22.39 -55.33 -6.92
N SER A 26 -22.15 -54.33 -6.06
CA SER A 26 -21.41 -54.46 -4.82
C SER A 26 -22.29 -54.26 -3.58
N HIS A 27 -21.69 -54.35 -2.40
CA HIS A 27 -22.34 -54.01 -1.12
C HIS A 27 -22.10 -52.54 -0.69
N ASN A 28 -21.77 -51.66 -1.63
CA ASN A 28 -21.61 -50.25 -1.38
C ASN A 28 -22.53 -49.48 -2.32
N SER A 29 -23.41 -48.67 -1.77
CA SER A 29 -24.34 -47.82 -2.52
C SER A 29 -24.06 -46.34 -2.31
N ALA A 30 -24.27 -45.50 -3.32
CA ALA A 30 -24.43 -44.07 -3.13
C ALA A 30 -25.75 -43.81 -2.37
N ALA A 31 -25.75 -42.75 -1.54
CA ALA A 31 -26.96 -42.32 -0.83
C ALA A 31 -27.79 -41.35 -1.69
N ASP A 32 -28.32 -41.85 -2.81
CA ASP A 32 -29.02 -41.09 -3.82
C ASP A 32 -30.55 -41.13 -3.70
N GLU A 33 -31.28 -40.34 -4.50
CA GLU A 33 -32.74 -40.31 -4.51
C GLU A 33 -33.38 -41.63 -5.04
N ASP A 34 -32.72 -42.29 -5.97
CA ASP A 34 -33.24 -43.45 -6.67
C ASP A 34 -32.37 -44.69 -6.46
N ILE A 35 -32.44 -45.33 -5.30
CA ILE A 35 -31.69 -46.55 -4.99
C ILE A 35 -32.49 -47.81 -5.39
N ILE A 36 -31.80 -48.74 -6.02
CA ILE A 36 -32.33 -50.06 -6.32
C ILE A 36 -31.38 -51.13 -5.75
N LEU A 37 -31.81 -51.78 -4.65
CA LEU A 37 -31.10 -52.93 -4.09
C LEU A 37 -31.80 -54.20 -4.51
N ILE A 38 -31.01 -55.22 -4.90
CA ILE A 38 -31.50 -56.55 -5.23
C ILE A 38 -31.01 -57.49 -4.14
N ASP A 39 -31.96 -58.06 -3.39
CA ASP A 39 -31.68 -59.13 -2.45
C ASP A 39 -32.04 -60.46 -3.06
N THR A 40 -31.03 -61.27 -3.37
CA THR A 40 -31.18 -62.62 -3.90
C THR A 40 -31.39 -63.60 -2.74
N VAL A 41 -32.64 -63.94 -2.53
CA VAL A 41 -33.07 -64.91 -1.46
C VAL A 41 -32.96 -66.30 -1.97
N ARG A 42 -32.08 -67.12 -1.38
CA ARG A 42 -31.93 -68.53 -1.62
C ARG A 42 -32.79 -69.28 -0.61
N TYR A 43 -33.73 -70.07 -1.10
CA TYR A 43 -34.62 -70.93 -0.28
C TYR A 43 -34.27 -72.41 -0.41
N ASN A 44 -34.54 -73.20 0.64
CA ASN A 44 -34.39 -74.62 0.65
C ASN A 44 -35.46 -75.28 1.59
N GLY A 45 -35.95 -76.44 1.24
CA GLY A 45 -36.94 -77.23 2.05
C GLY A 45 -38.37 -76.72 1.87
N VAL A 46 -38.72 -76.16 0.69
CA VAL A 46 -40.08 -75.71 0.35
C VAL A 46 -40.86 -76.84 -0.35
N GLU A 47 -42.19 -76.81 -0.25
CA GLU A 47 -43.11 -77.71 -0.94
C GLU A 47 -43.29 -77.34 -2.42
N ILE A 48 -43.10 -78.32 -3.33
CA ILE A 48 -43.26 -78.08 -4.78
C ILE A 48 -44.75 -77.85 -5.08
N GLY A 49 -45.00 -76.85 -5.98
CA GLY A 49 -46.36 -76.47 -6.38
C GLY A 49 -47.04 -75.50 -5.41
N ARG A 50 -46.44 -75.19 -4.28
CA ARG A 50 -46.98 -74.24 -3.28
C ARG A 50 -46.54 -72.82 -3.56
N LYS A 51 -47.44 -71.86 -3.33
CA LYS A 51 -47.14 -70.44 -3.45
C LYS A 51 -46.50 -69.91 -2.16
N TYR A 52 -45.42 -69.18 -2.33
CA TYR A 52 -44.68 -68.47 -1.26
C TYR A 52 -44.58 -67.00 -1.60
N THR A 53 -44.59 -66.14 -0.54
CA THR A 53 -44.30 -64.70 -0.61
C THR A 53 -43.10 -64.46 0.27
N VAL A 54 -42.02 -63.84 -0.30
CA VAL A 54 -40.89 -63.35 0.46
C VAL A 54 -41.07 -61.82 0.63
N VAL A 55 -40.96 -61.39 1.89
CA VAL A 55 -41.04 -59.96 2.24
C VAL A 55 -39.69 -59.55 2.86
N GLY A 56 -39.00 -58.65 2.21
CA GLY A 56 -37.78 -58.02 2.70
C GLY A 56 -38.08 -56.74 3.46
N THR A 57 -37.32 -56.46 4.50
CA THR A 57 -37.36 -55.20 5.28
C THR A 57 -35.94 -54.75 5.50
N LEU A 58 -35.61 -53.49 5.13
CA LEU A 58 -34.32 -52.90 5.45
C LEU A 58 -34.31 -52.42 6.89
N VAL A 59 -33.25 -52.74 7.63
CA VAL A 59 -33.06 -52.33 9.02
C VAL A 59 -31.73 -51.61 9.16
N ASP A 60 -31.67 -50.68 10.05
CA ASP A 60 -30.45 -49.99 10.46
C ASP A 60 -29.57 -50.99 11.25
N LYS A 61 -28.34 -51.22 10.83
CA LYS A 61 -27.43 -52.20 11.41
C LYS A 61 -27.06 -51.91 12.87
N GLU A 62 -26.96 -50.63 13.22
CA GLU A 62 -26.59 -50.16 14.56
C GLU A 62 -27.73 -50.37 15.57
N THR A 63 -28.95 -49.95 15.20
CA THR A 63 -30.09 -49.91 16.09
C THR A 63 -30.99 -51.17 16.00
N GLY A 64 -30.90 -51.90 14.87
CA GLY A 64 -31.80 -53.05 14.56
C GLY A 64 -33.25 -52.60 14.25
N ASN A 65 -33.52 -51.32 14.12
CA ASN A 65 -34.84 -50.81 13.79
C ASN A 65 -35.08 -50.79 12.29
N ALA A 66 -36.33 -51.04 11.87
CA ALA A 66 -36.69 -50.90 10.46
C ALA A 66 -36.45 -49.45 9.98
N LEU A 67 -35.80 -49.29 8.83
CA LEU A 67 -35.64 -48.02 8.16
C LEU A 67 -36.98 -47.51 7.64
N LEU A 68 -37.14 -46.18 7.69
CA LEU A 68 -38.36 -45.49 7.23
C LEU A 68 -38.04 -44.67 5.99
N ASP A 69 -38.99 -44.61 5.05
CA ASP A 69 -38.97 -43.68 3.94
C ASP A 69 -39.32 -42.24 4.42
N ASP A 70 -39.29 -41.26 3.52
CA ASP A 70 -39.61 -39.86 3.82
C ASP A 70 -41.06 -39.65 4.30
N ALA A 71 -41.96 -40.61 4.04
CA ALA A 71 -43.34 -40.59 4.48
C ALA A 71 -43.55 -41.28 5.84
N GLY A 72 -42.47 -41.84 6.45
CA GLY A 72 -42.51 -42.56 7.72
C GLY A 72 -42.95 -44.00 7.60
N ASN A 73 -43.04 -44.59 6.42
CA ASN A 73 -43.32 -46.02 6.23
C ASN A 73 -42.02 -46.84 6.26
N LYS A 74 -42.10 -48.09 6.68
CA LYS A 74 -40.94 -49.01 6.61
C LYS A 74 -40.55 -49.26 5.16
N ILE A 75 -39.24 -49.21 4.88
CA ILE A 75 -38.67 -49.58 3.58
C ILE A 75 -38.77 -51.11 3.47
N THR A 76 -39.72 -51.58 2.67
CA THR A 76 -40.00 -52.99 2.44
C THR A 76 -40.16 -53.30 0.96
N ALA A 77 -39.85 -54.52 0.58
CA ALA A 77 -40.10 -55.04 -0.75
C ALA A 77 -40.66 -56.48 -0.66
N SER A 78 -41.32 -56.93 -1.67
CA SER A 78 -41.80 -58.32 -1.68
C SER A 78 -41.83 -58.93 -3.07
N ASN A 79 -41.66 -60.24 -3.15
CA ASN A 79 -41.85 -61.01 -4.38
C ASN A 79 -42.51 -62.33 -4.08
N GLU A 80 -43.25 -62.89 -5.05
CA GLU A 80 -44.01 -64.15 -4.91
C GLU A 80 -43.54 -65.16 -5.93
N PHE A 81 -43.54 -66.38 -5.55
CA PHE A 81 -43.24 -67.52 -6.46
C PHE A 81 -44.03 -68.74 -6.15
N VAL A 82 -44.21 -69.60 -7.13
CA VAL A 82 -44.68 -70.98 -6.96
C VAL A 82 -43.46 -71.91 -7.06
N ALA A 83 -43.18 -72.69 -6.04
CA ALA A 83 -41.98 -73.52 -5.99
C ALA A 83 -42.00 -74.64 -7.04
N GLU A 84 -41.10 -74.60 -8.01
CA GLU A 84 -40.92 -75.68 -9.00
C GLU A 84 -39.96 -76.74 -8.51
N LYS A 85 -39.12 -76.40 -7.54
CA LYS A 85 -38.14 -77.28 -6.88
C LYS A 85 -38.15 -77.04 -5.38
N THR A 86 -37.63 -77.99 -4.58
CA THR A 86 -37.51 -77.83 -3.12
C THR A 86 -36.49 -76.76 -2.72
N ASN A 87 -35.65 -76.31 -3.65
CA ASN A 87 -34.66 -75.28 -3.45
C ASN A 87 -34.56 -74.38 -4.72
N GLY A 88 -34.18 -73.16 -4.53
CA GLY A 88 -34.03 -72.15 -5.62
C GLY A 88 -33.66 -70.78 -5.09
N THR A 89 -33.81 -69.78 -5.96
CA THR A 89 -33.60 -68.36 -5.65
C THR A 89 -34.80 -67.57 -6.09
N ILE A 90 -35.02 -66.44 -5.41
CA ILE A 90 -35.99 -65.41 -5.76
C ILE A 90 -35.35 -64.07 -5.41
N ASP A 91 -35.46 -63.09 -6.31
CA ASP A 91 -34.96 -61.71 -6.06
C ASP A 91 -36.06 -60.88 -5.45
N VAL A 92 -35.73 -60.17 -4.36
CA VAL A 92 -36.57 -59.12 -3.74
C VAL A 92 -35.92 -57.78 -4.05
N THR A 93 -36.63 -56.91 -4.77
CA THR A 93 -36.08 -55.66 -5.25
C THR A 93 -36.64 -54.48 -4.43
N PHE A 94 -35.77 -53.81 -3.68
CA PHE A 94 -36.08 -52.58 -2.96
C PHE A 94 -35.87 -51.41 -3.89
N LYS A 95 -36.82 -50.43 -3.89
CA LYS A 95 -36.73 -49.14 -4.60
C LYS A 95 -37.14 -48.06 -3.64
N PHE A 96 -36.21 -47.12 -3.34
CA PHE A 96 -36.45 -46.10 -2.33
C PHE A 96 -35.46 -44.95 -2.48
N SER A 97 -35.74 -43.78 -1.83
CA SER A 97 -34.79 -42.70 -1.64
C SER A 97 -33.86 -43.02 -0.47
N GLY A 98 -32.57 -43.03 -0.73
CA GLY A 98 -31.52 -43.31 0.26
C GLY A 98 -30.79 -42.11 0.77
N VAL A 99 -31.20 -40.86 0.42
CA VAL A 99 -30.51 -39.63 0.82
C VAL A 99 -30.26 -39.56 2.34
N CYS A 100 -31.21 -40.01 3.16
CA CYS A 100 -31.07 -40.05 4.62
C CYS A 100 -30.17 -41.19 5.15
N LEU A 101 -29.61 -42.01 4.28
CA LEU A 101 -28.76 -43.15 4.63
C LEU A 101 -27.26 -42.85 4.57
N ALA A 102 -26.87 -41.67 4.09
CA ALA A 102 -25.46 -41.27 4.08
C ALA A 102 -24.80 -41.45 5.45
N GLY A 103 -23.71 -42.18 5.51
CA GLY A 103 -23.00 -42.57 6.75
C GLY A 103 -23.64 -43.71 7.54
N LYS A 104 -24.64 -44.44 6.99
CA LYS A 104 -25.31 -45.56 7.63
C LYS A 104 -24.98 -46.88 6.95
N THR A 105 -25.17 -47.96 7.73
CA THR A 105 -25.08 -49.35 7.26
C THR A 105 -26.42 -49.99 7.49
N THR A 106 -26.92 -50.70 6.50
CA THR A 106 -28.23 -51.35 6.53
C THR A 106 -28.08 -52.87 6.41
N VAL A 107 -29.06 -53.62 6.91
CA VAL A 107 -29.15 -55.06 6.74
C VAL A 107 -30.55 -55.40 6.23
N ALA A 108 -30.64 -56.26 5.23
CA ALA A 108 -31.93 -56.80 4.79
C ALA A 108 -32.36 -57.97 5.66
N PHE A 109 -33.60 -57.96 6.13
CA PHE A 109 -34.25 -59.06 6.83
C PHE A 109 -35.39 -59.60 5.98
N GLU A 110 -35.45 -60.91 5.81
CA GLU A 110 -36.45 -61.59 4.98
C GLU A 110 -37.36 -62.50 5.81
N ASP A 111 -38.64 -62.36 5.61
CA ASP A 111 -39.70 -63.21 6.08
C ASP A 111 -40.36 -63.97 4.90
N MET A 112 -40.44 -65.25 4.94
CA MET A 112 -41.19 -66.08 3.95
C MET A 112 -42.51 -66.52 4.50
N TYR A 113 -43.55 -66.31 3.73
CA TYR A 113 -44.93 -66.66 4.08
C TYR A 113 -45.48 -67.66 3.09
N SER A 114 -46.36 -68.53 3.59
CA SER A 114 -47.23 -69.41 2.81
C SER A 114 -48.63 -69.37 3.40
N GLU A 115 -49.65 -69.11 2.58
CA GLU A 115 -51.06 -68.97 3.03
C GLU A 115 -51.19 -67.92 4.17
N GLY A 116 -50.44 -66.85 4.11
CA GLY A 116 -50.41 -65.74 5.10
C GLY A 116 -49.74 -66.13 6.46
N LYS A 117 -49.15 -67.28 6.56
CA LYS A 117 -48.40 -67.71 7.77
C LYS A 117 -46.90 -67.62 7.50
N LYS A 118 -46.13 -67.08 8.47
CA LYS A 118 -44.65 -67.06 8.40
C LYS A 118 -44.12 -68.45 8.51
N VAL A 119 -43.35 -68.93 7.53
CA VAL A 119 -42.80 -70.31 7.45
C VAL A 119 -41.28 -70.34 7.51
N ALA A 120 -40.57 -69.24 7.22
CA ALA A 120 -39.14 -69.10 7.42
C ALA A 120 -38.78 -67.60 7.64
N VAL A 121 -37.62 -67.36 8.22
CA VAL A 121 -37.05 -66.02 8.47
C VAL A 121 -35.54 -66.12 8.31
N HIS A 122 -34.98 -65.04 7.78
CA HIS A 122 -33.56 -64.72 7.84
C HIS A 122 -33.40 -63.31 8.36
N ALA A 123 -32.90 -63.17 9.59
CA ALA A 123 -32.82 -61.89 10.28
C ALA A 123 -31.59 -61.90 11.22
N ASP A 124 -30.42 -61.69 10.65
CA ASP A 124 -29.14 -61.63 11.38
C ASP A 124 -28.40 -60.28 11.07
N LEU A 125 -28.36 -59.41 12.07
CA LEU A 125 -27.66 -58.14 11.97
C LEU A 125 -26.14 -58.26 11.69
N ARG A 126 -25.58 -59.48 11.85
CA ARG A 126 -24.15 -59.73 11.62
C ARG A 126 -23.85 -60.36 10.27
N ASP A 127 -24.88 -60.66 9.48
CA ASP A 127 -24.68 -61.26 8.16
C ASP A 127 -24.14 -60.21 7.16
N GLU A 128 -22.85 -60.29 6.84
CA GLU A 128 -22.18 -59.39 5.87
C GLU A 128 -22.74 -59.58 4.45
N GLY A 129 -23.31 -60.74 4.11
CA GLY A 129 -23.97 -60.96 2.82
C GLY A 129 -25.29 -60.21 2.67
N GLN A 130 -25.92 -59.79 3.79
CA GLN A 130 -27.14 -58.98 3.82
C GLN A 130 -26.88 -57.51 4.11
N THR A 131 -25.63 -57.12 4.30
CA THR A 131 -25.26 -55.78 4.71
C THR A 131 -24.96 -54.93 3.50
N GLU A 132 -25.58 -53.73 3.46
CA GLU A 132 -25.30 -52.69 2.48
C GLU A 132 -24.76 -51.44 3.17
N TYR A 133 -23.70 -50.85 2.59
CA TYR A 133 -22.96 -49.71 3.14
C TYR A 133 -23.28 -48.47 2.31
N PHE A 134 -23.61 -47.35 2.98
CA PHE A 134 -23.84 -46.04 2.37
C PHE A 134 -22.78 -45.04 2.88
N PRO A 135 -21.61 -45.02 2.26
CA PRO A 135 -20.55 -44.13 2.73
C PRO A 135 -20.95 -42.66 2.75
N SER A 136 -20.37 -41.88 3.67
CA SER A 136 -20.46 -40.42 3.67
C SER A 136 -19.08 -39.79 3.74
N VAL A 137 -18.98 -38.57 3.20
CA VAL A 137 -17.79 -37.73 3.20
C VAL A 137 -18.11 -36.46 3.93
N HIS A 138 -17.28 -36.06 4.87
CA HIS A 138 -17.29 -34.73 5.53
C HIS A 138 -15.86 -34.30 5.71
N THR A 139 -15.55 -32.99 5.48
CA THR A 139 -14.17 -32.55 5.37
C THR A 139 -13.89 -31.24 6.08
N THR A 140 -12.61 -31.00 6.38
CA THR A 140 -12.14 -29.74 6.96
C THR A 140 -10.79 -29.39 6.34
N ALA A 141 -10.74 -28.31 5.55
CA ALA A 141 -9.55 -27.86 4.85
C ALA A 141 -8.80 -26.74 5.59
N THR A 142 -7.51 -26.94 5.82
CA THR A 142 -6.66 -25.94 6.50
C THR A 142 -5.32 -25.76 5.80
N SER A 143 -4.71 -24.60 5.97
CA SER A 143 -3.31 -24.35 5.60
C SER A 143 -2.38 -25.07 6.56
N ASN A 144 -1.33 -25.69 6.04
CA ASN A 144 -0.32 -26.32 6.88
C ASN A 144 0.53 -25.30 7.65
N ASP A 145 0.68 -24.08 7.10
CA ASP A 145 1.52 -23.04 7.71
C ASP A 145 0.79 -22.33 8.85
N THR A 146 -0.47 -21.95 8.63
CA THR A 146 -1.26 -21.19 9.63
C THR A 146 -2.06 -22.08 10.57
N GLU A 147 -2.26 -23.36 10.24
CA GLU A 147 -3.16 -24.30 10.93
C GLU A 147 -4.58 -23.71 11.09
N ASP A 148 -5.05 -23.01 10.03
CA ASP A 148 -6.37 -22.37 9.97
C ASP A 148 -6.79 -22.23 8.48
N HIS A 149 -7.96 -21.66 8.24
CA HIS A 149 -8.52 -21.44 6.89
C HIS A 149 -7.86 -20.28 6.11
N VAL A 150 -6.70 -19.79 6.52
CA VAL A 150 -5.97 -18.69 5.88
C VAL A 150 -4.67 -19.22 5.26
N VAL A 151 -4.50 -19.03 3.96
CA VAL A 151 -3.31 -19.43 3.19
C VAL A 151 -2.61 -18.17 2.67
N GLY A 152 -1.28 -18.12 2.78
CA GLY A 152 -0.50 -17.04 2.18
C GLY A 152 -0.49 -17.12 0.65
N ALA A 153 -0.50 -15.95 -0.02
CA ALA A 153 -0.32 -15.85 -1.48
C ALA A 153 1.17 -16.03 -1.85
N ASN A 154 1.72 -17.22 -1.56
CA ASN A 154 3.14 -17.55 -1.72
C ASN A 154 3.36 -18.53 -2.89
N GLU A 155 4.60 -18.59 -3.41
CA GLU A 155 4.97 -19.50 -4.52
C GLU A 155 4.78 -20.98 -4.19
N LYS A 156 4.85 -21.34 -2.91
CA LYS A 156 4.64 -22.72 -2.48
C LYS A 156 3.85 -22.74 -1.18
N VAL A 157 2.60 -23.19 -1.28
CA VAL A 157 1.72 -23.40 -0.13
C VAL A 157 1.18 -24.82 -0.13
N THR A 158 0.77 -25.28 1.04
CA THR A 158 0.16 -26.59 1.21
C THR A 158 -1.14 -26.45 1.99
N ILE A 159 -2.22 -26.96 1.40
CA ILE A 159 -3.54 -27.11 2.02
C ILE A 159 -3.72 -28.58 2.32
N THR A 160 -4.09 -28.92 3.55
CA THR A 160 -4.49 -30.29 3.91
C THR A 160 -5.96 -30.29 4.26
N ASP A 161 -6.68 -31.14 3.55
CA ASP A 161 -8.07 -31.45 3.83
C ASP A 161 -8.17 -32.76 4.60
N GLN A 162 -8.75 -32.72 5.80
CA GLN A 162 -9.00 -33.87 6.65
C GLN A 162 -10.37 -34.47 6.32
N VAL A 163 -10.40 -35.52 5.52
CA VAL A 163 -11.63 -36.14 5.04
C VAL A 163 -12.10 -37.21 6.00
N ALA A 164 -13.16 -36.95 6.74
CA ALA A 164 -13.82 -37.90 7.61
C ALA A 164 -14.83 -38.76 6.81
N LEU A 165 -14.64 -40.04 6.83
CA LEU A 165 -15.42 -41.05 6.11
C LEU A 165 -16.16 -41.92 7.11
N LYS A 166 -17.43 -42.26 6.82
CA LYS A 166 -18.25 -43.18 7.61
C LYS A 166 -18.87 -44.26 6.75
N ALA A 167 -19.33 -45.35 7.39
CA ALA A 167 -19.98 -46.49 6.77
C ALA A 167 -19.13 -47.15 5.67
N LEU A 168 -17.81 -47.27 5.87
CA LEU A 168 -16.92 -47.97 4.97
C LEU A 168 -17.04 -49.50 5.19
N LYS A 169 -17.02 -50.28 4.10
CA LYS A 169 -16.93 -51.73 4.16
C LYS A 169 -15.50 -52.16 4.39
N LEU A 170 -15.25 -52.96 5.44
CA LEU A 170 -13.91 -53.44 5.77
C LEU A 170 -13.29 -54.26 4.64
N GLY A 171 -11.99 -54.06 4.40
CA GLY A 171 -11.23 -54.74 3.36
C GLY A 171 -11.50 -54.29 1.94
N THR A 172 -12.40 -53.30 1.73
CA THR A 172 -12.68 -52.73 0.41
C THR A 172 -11.68 -51.63 0.10
N GLU A 173 -11.22 -51.58 -1.15
CA GLU A 173 -10.39 -50.51 -1.67
C GLU A 173 -11.26 -49.32 -2.10
N TYR A 174 -10.92 -48.14 -1.59
CA TYR A 174 -11.55 -46.89 -1.93
C TYR A 174 -10.54 -45.93 -2.55
N THR A 175 -11.01 -45.08 -3.45
CA THR A 175 -10.26 -43.96 -3.98
C THR A 175 -10.95 -42.64 -3.62
N LEU A 176 -10.26 -41.80 -2.86
CA LEU A 176 -10.66 -40.45 -2.55
C LEU A 176 -10.00 -39.50 -3.56
N SER A 177 -10.78 -38.61 -4.19
CA SER A 177 -10.32 -37.64 -5.15
C SER A 177 -10.87 -36.27 -4.77
N GLY A 178 -10.00 -35.29 -4.59
CA GLY A 178 -10.39 -33.91 -4.29
C GLY A 178 -9.96 -32.92 -5.35
N THR A 179 -10.72 -31.84 -5.49
CA THR A 179 -10.48 -30.75 -6.43
C THR A 179 -10.64 -29.40 -5.74
N LEU A 180 -9.66 -28.51 -5.90
CA LEU A 180 -9.73 -27.16 -5.37
C LEU A 180 -10.56 -26.29 -6.32
N MET A 181 -11.65 -25.68 -5.82
CA MET A 181 -12.61 -24.91 -6.56
C MET A 181 -12.50 -23.41 -6.18
N ASN A 182 -12.78 -22.53 -7.10
CA ASN A 182 -12.98 -21.11 -6.82
C ASN A 182 -14.40 -20.91 -6.30
N ALA A 183 -14.56 -20.48 -5.05
CA ALA A 183 -15.85 -20.32 -4.38
C ALA A 183 -16.81 -19.36 -5.13
N LYS A 184 -16.28 -18.29 -5.74
CA LYS A 184 -17.07 -17.28 -6.44
C LYS A 184 -17.60 -17.75 -7.80
N THR A 185 -16.79 -18.51 -8.53
CA THR A 185 -17.12 -18.92 -9.93
C THR A 185 -17.66 -20.34 -10.03
N GLY A 186 -17.47 -21.16 -8.99
CA GLY A 186 -17.79 -22.58 -9.00
C GLY A 186 -16.95 -23.40 -10.00
N LYS A 187 -15.79 -22.86 -10.44
CA LYS A 187 -14.91 -23.55 -11.39
C LYS A 187 -13.65 -24.06 -10.70
N PRO A 188 -13.04 -25.14 -11.19
CA PRO A 188 -11.76 -25.61 -10.69
C PRO A 188 -10.67 -24.53 -10.75
N ILE A 189 -9.86 -24.44 -9.69
CA ILE A 189 -8.65 -23.61 -9.66
C ILE A 189 -7.62 -24.20 -10.62
N MET A 190 -7.07 -23.34 -11.45
CA MET A 190 -6.01 -23.69 -12.39
C MET A 190 -4.75 -22.91 -12.11
N VAL A 191 -3.62 -23.58 -11.99
CA VAL A 191 -2.29 -22.99 -11.86
C VAL A 191 -1.42 -23.53 -13.00
N ASN A 192 -0.81 -22.65 -13.78
CA ASN A 192 -0.03 -23.02 -14.97
C ASN A 192 -0.78 -23.96 -15.94
N GLY A 193 -2.09 -23.74 -16.11
CA GLY A 193 -2.93 -24.52 -17.02
C GLY A 193 -3.35 -25.89 -16.49
N ASN A 194 -3.02 -26.25 -15.24
CA ASN A 194 -3.40 -27.50 -14.61
C ASN A 194 -4.41 -27.27 -13.48
N THR A 195 -5.44 -28.10 -13.42
CA THR A 195 -6.37 -28.13 -12.29
C THR A 195 -5.67 -28.63 -11.03
N ILE A 196 -5.91 -27.98 -9.91
CA ILE A 196 -5.36 -28.41 -8.62
C ILE A 196 -6.23 -29.51 -8.05
N THR A 197 -5.69 -30.73 -8.02
CA THR A 197 -6.36 -31.95 -7.52
C THR A 197 -5.44 -32.73 -6.60
N ALA A 198 -6.05 -33.51 -5.72
CA ALA A 198 -5.36 -34.51 -4.92
C ALA A 198 -6.10 -35.87 -5.02
N ARG A 199 -5.39 -36.95 -4.89
CA ARG A 199 -5.96 -38.31 -4.96
C ARG A 199 -5.25 -39.25 -3.98
N ARG A 200 -6.04 -40.10 -3.31
CA ARG A 200 -5.50 -41.14 -2.42
C ARG A 200 -6.33 -42.40 -2.51
N THR A 201 -5.67 -43.52 -2.74
CA THR A 201 -6.28 -44.86 -2.67
C THR A 201 -5.88 -45.52 -1.34
N PHE A 202 -6.84 -46.18 -0.68
CA PHE A 202 -6.65 -46.84 0.60
C PHE A 202 -7.59 -48.03 0.73
N THR A 203 -7.25 -49.00 1.58
CA THR A 203 -8.14 -50.10 1.96
C THR A 203 -8.73 -49.79 3.34
N ALA A 204 -10.04 -49.92 3.49
CA ALA A 204 -10.69 -49.62 4.76
C ALA A 204 -10.34 -50.71 5.81
N ASP A 205 -9.73 -50.29 6.91
CA ASP A 205 -9.44 -51.10 8.10
C ASP A 205 -10.38 -50.80 9.28
N ALA A 206 -11.20 -49.75 9.14
CA ALA A 206 -12.28 -49.40 10.06
C ALA A 206 -13.51 -48.91 9.28
N HIS A 207 -14.71 -48.97 9.90
CA HIS A 207 -15.95 -48.44 9.31
C HIS A 207 -15.97 -46.90 9.26
N GLU A 208 -15.18 -46.26 10.12
CA GLU A 208 -14.96 -44.81 10.15
C GLU A 208 -13.46 -44.52 10.06
N MET A 209 -13.05 -43.65 9.17
CA MET A 209 -11.64 -43.27 8.94
C MET A 209 -11.53 -41.79 8.64
N THR A 210 -10.38 -41.18 8.99
CA THR A 210 -10.02 -39.86 8.51
C THR A 210 -8.82 -39.98 7.59
N ILE A 211 -8.96 -39.51 6.37
CA ILE A 211 -7.94 -39.59 5.30
C ILE A 211 -7.52 -38.20 4.90
N PRO A 212 -6.24 -37.78 5.10
CA PRO A 212 -5.77 -36.49 4.63
C PRO A 212 -5.56 -36.50 3.10
N LEU A 213 -6.10 -35.46 2.44
CA LEU A 213 -5.75 -35.06 1.08
C LEU A 213 -4.89 -33.81 1.14
N THR A 214 -3.79 -33.78 0.42
CA THR A 214 -2.84 -32.66 0.44
C THR A 214 -2.72 -32.04 -0.95
N TYR A 215 -2.91 -30.72 -1.00
CA TYR A 215 -2.78 -29.90 -2.20
C TYR A 215 -1.56 -28.99 -2.05
N THR A 216 -0.57 -29.13 -2.92
CA THR A 216 0.59 -28.24 -2.99
C THR A 216 0.52 -27.44 -4.27
N LEU A 217 0.56 -26.10 -4.16
CA LEU A 217 0.37 -25.22 -5.29
C LEU A 217 1.17 -23.91 -5.12
N ASN A 218 1.35 -23.21 -6.25
CA ASN A 218 1.74 -21.79 -6.24
C ASN A 218 0.48 -20.94 -6.10
N ALA A 219 0.36 -20.22 -4.98
CA ALA A 219 -0.79 -19.37 -4.68
C ALA A 219 -0.53 -17.87 -4.97
N SER A 220 0.65 -17.48 -5.48
CA SER A 220 0.99 -16.08 -5.73
C SER A 220 0.04 -15.40 -6.74
N GLU A 221 -0.46 -16.15 -7.73
CA GLU A 221 -1.44 -15.66 -8.71
C GLU A 221 -2.90 -15.81 -8.25
N LEU A 222 -3.10 -16.34 -7.04
CA LEU A 222 -4.42 -16.58 -6.44
C LEU A 222 -4.75 -15.59 -5.33
N ALA A 223 -3.92 -14.56 -5.11
CA ALA A 223 -4.20 -13.48 -4.17
C ALA A 223 -5.62 -12.92 -4.43
N GLY A 224 -6.37 -12.65 -3.37
CA GLY A 224 -7.75 -12.19 -3.48
C GLY A 224 -8.76 -13.30 -3.83
N THR A 225 -8.37 -14.60 -3.83
CA THR A 225 -9.24 -15.72 -4.18
C THR A 225 -9.69 -16.50 -2.95
N THR A 226 -10.99 -16.75 -2.84
CA THR A 226 -11.55 -17.74 -1.90
C THR A 226 -11.69 -19.09 -2.60
N THR A 227 -11.15 -20.13 -1.99
CA THR A 227 -11.19 -21.49 -2.51
C THR A 227 -12.01 -22.42 -1.63
N VAL A 228 -12.63 -23.45 -2.22
CA VAL A 228 -13.37 -24.50 -1.52
C VAL A 228 -12.89 -25.84 -2.05
N VAL A 229 -12.72 -26.82 -1.21
CA VAL A 229 -12.32 -28.18 -1.63
C VAL A 229 -13.57 -29.02 -1.89
N PHE A 230 -13.62 -29.76 -3.00
CA PHE A 230 -14.67 -30.71 -3.32
C PHE A 230 -14.09 -32.12 -3.36
N GLU A 231 -14.72 -33.08 -2.70
CA GLU A 231 -14.28 -34.46 -2.59
C GLU A 231 -15.29 -35.45 -3.16
N ASN A 232 -14.75 -36.48 -3.78
CA ASN A 232 -15.48 -37.65 -4.28
C ASN A 232 -14.84 -38.92 -3.77
N LEU A 233 -15.66 -39.84 -3.25
CA LEU A 233 -15.26 -41.19 -2.83
C LEU A 233 -15.74 -42.22 -3.84
N TYR A 234 -14.81 -43.02 -4.34
CA TYR A 234 -15.08 -44.08 -5.32
C TYR A 234 -14.70 -45.45 -4.75
N SER A 235 -15.38 -46.51 -5.21
CA SER A 235 -14.94 -47.90 -5.13
C SER A 235 -15.23 -48.60 -6.44
N ASP A 236 -14.28 -49.35 -6.98
CA ASP A 236 -14.36 -50.04 -8.28
C ASP A 236 -14.85 -49.15 -9.44
N GLY A 237 -14.53 -47.85 -9.37
CA GLY A 237 -14.92 -46.84 -10.36
C GLY A 237 -16.32 -46.24 -10.17
N ALA A 238 -17.15 -46.77 -9.27
CA ALA A 238 -18.44 -46.19 -8.93
C ALA A 238 -18.28 -45.04 -7.92
N LEU A 239 -18.97 -43.93 -8.12
CA LEU A 239 -19.06 -42.82 -7.18
C LEU A 239 -20.00 -43.22 -6.04
N LEU A 240 -19.54 -43.23 -4.80
CA LEU A 240 -20.31 -43.63 -3.62
C LEU A 240 -20.75 -42.46 -2.75
N ALA A 241 -19.92 -41.42 -2.65
CA ALA A 241 -20.24 -40.21 -1.90
C ALA A 241 -19.47 -39.03 -2.44
N ALA A 242 -20.06 -37.86 -2.32
CA ALA A 242 -19.44 -36.59 -2.68
C ALA A 242 -19.72 -35.57 -1.59
N HIS A 243 -18.76 -34.66 -1.39
CA HIS A 243 -18.95 -33.42 -0.65
C HIS A 243 -18.59 -32.24 -1.57
N ALA A 244 -19.58 -31.47 -1.98
CA ALA A 244 -19.45 -30.45 -3.03
C ALA A 244 -20.38 -29.25 -2.74
N ASP A 245 -20.11 -28.55 -1.64
CA ASP A 245 -20.84 -27.36 -1.21
C ASP A 245 -19.93 -26.13 -1.29
N LEU A 246 -20.23 -25.18 -2.19
CA LEU A 246 -19.46 -23.93 -2.34
C LEU A 246 -19.57 -22.97 -1.15
N GLU A 247 -20.56 -23.18 -0.28
CA GLU A 247 -20.83 -22.33 0.89
C GLU A 247 -20.32 -22.97 2.20
N ASP A 248 -19.75 -24.17 2.15
CA ASP A 248 -19.22 -24.83 3.34
C ASP A 248 -17.99 -24.10 3.90
N ALA A 249 -18.16 -23.50 5.07
CA ALA A 249 -17.11 -22.73 5.75
C ALA A 249 -15.92 -23.61 6.22
N GLU A 250 -16.17 -24.90 6.52
CA GLU A 250 -15.11 -25.83 6.95
C GLU A 250 -14.21 -26.29 5.79
N GLN A 251 -14.73 -26.22 4.56
CA GLN A 251 -13.97 -26.49 3.33
C GLN A 251 -13.37 -25.23 2.70
N THR A 252 -13.74 -24.04 3.18
CA THR A 252 -13.34 -22.78 2.60
C THR A 252 -11.96 -22.35 3.09
N VAL A 253 -11.08 -21.98 2.15
CA VAL A 253 -9.76 -21.47 2.43
C VAL A 253 -9.58 -20.11 1.75
N TYR A 254 -9.13 -19.12 2.53
CA TYR A 254 -8.98 -17.71 2.13
C TYR A 254 -7.53 -17.44 1.74
N ILE A 255 -7.32 -16.84 0.57
CA ILE A 255 -6.01 -16.37 0.10
C ILE A 255 -6.08 -14.84 0.06
N PRO A 256 -5.54 -14.13 1.09
CA PRO A 256 -5.63 -12.68 1.19
C PRO A 256 -4.87 -11.94 0.09
N GLU A 257 -5.31 -10.70 -0.15
CA GLU A 257 -4.63 -9.71 -0.97
C GLU A 257 -4.64 -8.37 -0.27
N ILE A 258 -3.57 -7.58 -0.44
CA ILE A 258 -3.49 -6.19 0.04
C ILE A 258 -3.06 -5.27 -1.09
N HIS A 259 -3.64 -4.05 -1.09
CA HIS A 259 -3.24 -2.90 -1.90
C HIS A 259 -3.12 -1.70 -1.00
N THR A 260 -2.22 -0.77 -1.31
CA THR A 260 -1.97 0.34 -0.42
C THR A 260 -1.92 1.69 -1.14
N THR A 261 -2.14 2.77 -0.39
CA THR A 261 -2.06 4.15 -0.87
C THR A 261 -1.44 5.03 0.19
N ALA A 262 -0.23 5.53 -0.07
CA ALA A 262 0.53 6.34 0.87
C ALA A 262 0.34 7.84 0.62
N LYS A 263 0.01 8.60 1.67
CA LYS A 263 -0.15 10.07 1.63
C LYS A 263 0.40 10.72 2.88
N ASP A 264 0.89 11.93 2.75
CA ASP A 264 1.21 12.74 3.92
C ASP A 264 -0.06 13.13 4.69
N GLN A 265 0.01 13.08 6.00
CA GLN A 265 -1.15 13.35 6.88
C GLN A 265 -1.63 14.80 6.79
N THR A 266 -0.73 15.75 6.57
CA THR A 266 -1.02 17.19 6.55
C THR A 266 -1.52 17.64 5.18
N THR A 267 -0.77 17.32 4.14
CA THR A 267 -1.07 17.73 2.77
C THR A 267 -2.21 16.94 2.15
N LYS A 268 -2.43 15.69 2.58
CA LYS A 268 -3.37 14.71 2.02
C LYS A 268 -3.06 14.26 0.58
N ILE A 269 -1.86 14.58 0.10
CA ILE A 269 -1.33 14.15 -1.20
C ILE A 269 -0.06 13.32 -1.01
N ASN A 270 0.53 12.85 -2.08
CA ASN A 270 1.76 12.08 -2.08
C ASN A 270 3.05 12.93 -1.99
N HIS A 271 2.96 14.06 -1.31
CA HIS A 271 4.09 14.95 -1.03
C HIS A 271 4.10 15.35 0.43
N THR A 272 5.26 15.25 1.06
CA THR A 272 5.47 15.68 2.45
C THR A 272 6.58 16.71 2.53
N GLU A 273 6.40 17.71 3.39
CA GLU A 273 7.42 18.71 3.68
C GLU A 273 8.59 18.07 4.45
N ALA A 274 9.81 18.50 4.16
CA ALA A 274 11.05 18.09 4.84
C ALA A 274 11.16 18.69 6.25
N ASN A 275 10.22 18.33 7.14
CA ASN A 275 10.19 18.79 8.53
C ASN A 275 10.61 17.69 9.54
N LYS A 276 10.79 18.07 10.82
CA LYS A 276 11.25 17.16 11.88
C LYS A 276 10.24 16.10 12.32
N THR A 277 8.98 16.22 11.89
CA THR A 277 7.90 15.35 12.36
C THR A 277 6.92 15.07 11.23
N ALA A 278 7.42 14.57 10.10
CA ALA A 278 6.59 14.16 8.97
C ALA A 278 5.79 12.91 9.34
N THR A 279 4.56 12.85 8.86
CA THR A 279 3.68 11.71 9.07
C THR A 279 3.11 11.24 7.74
N ILE A 280 3.52 10.06 7.30
CA ILE A 280 2.93 9.37 6.15
C ILE A 280 1.91 8.37 6.68
N VAL A 281 0.68 8.46 6.17
CA VAL A 281 -0.39 7.48 6.39
C VAL A 281 -0.49 6.63 5.16
N ASP A 282 -0.19 5.36 5.31
CA ASP A 282 -0.42 4.36 4.28
C ASP A 282 -1.69 3.59 4.59
N THR A 283 -2.70 3.77 3.76
CA THR A 283 -3.99 3.08 3.88
C THR A 283 -3.93 1.76 3.14
N VAL A 284 -3.86 0.67 3.90
CA VAL A 284 -3.80 -0.70 3.40
C VAL A 284 -5.21 -1.25 3.25
N SER A 285 -5.67 -1.38 2.03
CA SER A 285 -6.92 -2.07 1.67
C SER A 285 -6.66 -3.57 1.61
N TYR A 286 -7.54 -4.37 2.18
CA TYR A 286 -7.43 -5.82 2.19
C TYR A 286 -8.69 -6.49 1.64
N THR A 287 -8.49 -7.66 1.05
CA THR A 287 -9.55 -8.57 0.61
C THR A 287 -9.27 -10.00 1.09
N ASN A 288 -10.33 -10.79 1.23
CA ASN A 288 -10.27 -12.19 1.65
C ASN A 288 -9.59 -12.44 3.01
N LEU A 289 -9.72 -11.54 3.97
CA LEU A 289 -9.39 -11.88 5.34
C LEU A 289 -10.52 -12.68 6.00
N LEU A 290 -10.15 -13.63 6.84
CA LEU A 290 -11.10 -14.36 7.68
C LEU A 290 -11.53 -13.46 8.85
N PRO A 291 -12.80 -13.06 8.95
CA PRO A 291 -13.26 -12.17 10.01
C PRO A 291 -13.05 -12.75 11.42
N GLY A 292 -12.84 -11.86 12.40
CA GLY A 292 -12.63 -12.23 13.80
C GLY A 292 -11.25 -12.81 14.12
N ARG A 293 -10.31 -12.84 13.16
CA ARG A 293 -8.91 -13.20 13.37
C ARG A 293 -8.07 -11.94 13.54
N GLU A 294 -7.01 -12.03 14.34
CA GLU A 294 -6.06 -10.94 14.54
C GLU A 294 -4.96 -10.99 13.48
N TYR A 295 -4.75 -9.88 12.77
CA TYR A 295 -3.73 -9.71 11.75
C TYR A 295 -2.81 -8.54 12.10
N THR A 296 -1.58 -8.57 11.59
CA THR A 296 -0.64 -7.44 11.68
C THR A 296 -0.15 -7.05 10.30
N VAL A 297 -0.31 -5.77 9.94
CA VAL A 297 0.37 -5.16 8.81
C VAL A 297 1.62 -4.47 9.32
N SER A 298 2.76 -4.77 8.72
CA SER A 298 4.04 -4.10 8.96
C SER A 298 4.49 -3.40 7.70
N GLY A 299 4.83 -2.12 7.80
CA GLY A 299 5.30 -1.30 6.69
C GLY A 299 6.75 -0.87 6.87
N THR A 300 7.46 -0.69 5.75
CA THR A 300 8.82 -0.15 5.67
C THR A 300 8.90 0.86 4.53
N LEU A 301 9.45 2.05 4.78
CA LEU A 301 9.71 3.02 3.71
C LEU A 301 11.00 2.65 2.97
N MET A 302 10.88 2.47 1.66
CA MET A 302 11.98 2.14 0.76
C MET A 302 12.39 3.37 -0.05
N ASP A 303 13.66 3.57 -0.24
CA ASP A 303 14.22 4.59 -1.13
C ASP A 303 14.02 4.13 -2.58
N LYS A 304 13.28 4.90 -3.36
CA LYS A 304 12.91 4.54 -4.74
C LYS A 304 14.11 4.36 -5.66
N GLU A 305 15.15 5.16 -5.48
CA GLU A 305 16.34 5.13 -6.33
C GLU A 305 17.21 3.90 -6.05
N THR A 306 17.40 3.56 -4.76
CA THR A 306 18.33 2.50 -4.36
C THR A 306 17.65 1.16 -4.11
N GLY A 307 16.34 1.12 -3.95
CA GLY A 307 15.57 -0.06 -3.56
C GLY A 307 15.90 -0.58 -2.15
N LYS A 308 16.50 0.26 -1.28
CA LYS A 308 16.85 -0.09 0.10
C LYS A 308 15.96 0.61 1.09
N ALA A 309 15.83 0.06 2.30
CA ALA A 309 15.13 0.73 3.38
C ALA A 309 15.73 2.10 3.69
N VAL A 310 14.87 3.10 3.85
CA VAL A 310 15.26 4.45 4.23
C VAL A 310 15.65 4.47 5.70
N LEU A 311 16.78 5.11 5.98
CA LEU A 311 17.28 5.25 7.36
C LEU A 311 17.07 6.68 7.85
N ALA A 312 16.50 6.82 9.05
CA ALA A 312 16.52 8.03 9.85
C ALA A 312 17.32 7.75 11.13
N ASP A 313 18.35 8.55 11.41
CA ASP A 313 19.29 8.34 12.51
C ASP A 313 19.89 6.91 12.57
N GLY A 314 20.14 6.32 11.40
CA GLY A 314 20.73 4.99 11.27
C GLY A 314 19.77 3.83 11.53
N LYS A 315 18.46 4.09 11.66
CA LYS A 315 17.41 3.08 11.82
C LYS A 315 16.45 3.12 10.62
N GLU A 316 15.98 1.95 10.22
CA GLU A 316 14.93 1.85 9.19
C GLU A 316 13.64 2.52 9.67
N ILE A 317 12.97 3.22 8.75
CA ILE A 317 11.67 3.83 9.01
C ILE A 317 10.61 2.75 8.79
N THR A 318 10.09 2.23 9.90
CA THR A 318 9.09 1.16 9.91
C THR A 318 7.89 1.53 10.78
N ALA A 319 6.74 0.94 10.47
CA ALA A 319 5.52 1.06 11.26
C ALA A 319 4.75 -0.26 11.23
N ALA A 320 3.85 -0.46 12.19
CA ALA A 320 2.99 -1.64 12.20
C ALA A 320 1.65 -1.33 12.87
N THR A 321 0.60 -1.98 12.38
CA THR A 321 -0.75 -1.91 12.95
C THR A 321 -1.33 -3.31 13.08
N THR A 322 -1.84 -3.65 14.27
CA THR A 322 -2.55 -4.91 14.54
C THR A 322 -4.05 -4.63 14.60
N PHE A 323 -4.84 -5.46 13.95
CA PHE A 323 -6.28 -5.27 13.83
C PHE A 323 -7.04 -6.59 13.71
N THR A 324 -8.33 -6.56 13.98
CA THR A 324 -9.26 -7.69 13.81
C THR A 324 -10.38 -7.25 12.87
N PRO A 325 -10.42 -7.74 11.62
CA PRO A 325 -11.44 -7.34 10.67
C PRO A 325 -12.81 -7.92 11.05
N GLU A 326 -13.86 -7.11 10.91
CA GLU A 326 -15.26 -7.56 11.05
C GLU A 326 -15.81 -8.18 9.76
N LYS A 327 -15.20 -7.85 8.62
CA LYS A 327 -15.55 -8.32 7.28
C LYS A 327 -14.31 -8.81 6.55
N SER A 328 -14.53 -9.62 5.53
CA SER A 328 -13.45 -10.16 4.69
C SER A 328 -12.72 -9.08 3.86
N GLU A 329 -13.31 -7.90 3.69
CA GLU A 329 -12.76 -6.76 2.98
C GLU A 329 -12.86 -5.48 3.81
N GLY A 330 -11.90 -4.56 3.63
CA GLY A 330 -11.84 -3.31 4.36
C GLY A 330 -10.48 -2.63 4.21
N SER A 331 -10.14 -1.75 5.14
CA SER A 331 -8.84 -1.08 5.18
C SER A 331 -8.37 -0.82 6.60
N VAL A 332 -7.06 -0.62 6.73
CA VAL A 332 -6.38 -0.25 7.99
C VAL A 332 -5.22 0.68 7.66
N ASP A 333 -4.94 1.65 8.54
CA ASP A 333 -3.84 2.58 8.33
C ASP A 333 -2.55 2.11 9.03
N VAL A 334 -1.43 2.21 8.31
CA VAL A 334 -0.06 2.09 8.82
C VAL A 334 0.55 3.49 8.85
N ILE A 335 0.98 3.97 10.02
CA ILE A 335 1.38 5.36 10.22
C ILE A 335 2.87 5.43 10.48
N PHE A 336 3.61 6.04 9.53
CA PHE A 336 5.04 6.31 9.64
C PHE A 336 5.25 7.73 10.17
N ILE A 337 6.00 7.87 11.28
CA ILE A 337 6.39 9.16 11.86
C ILE A 337 7.91 9.22 11.89
N PHE A 338 8.51 10.23 11.25
CA PHE A 338 9.96 10.34 11.15
C PHE A 338 10.42 11.78 10.91
N ASP A 339 11.72 12.03 11.07
CA ASP A 339 12.35 13.29 10.70
C ASP A 339 12.66 13.31 9.19
N ALA A 340 11.79 13.98 8.42
CA ALA A 340 11.95 14.10 6.99
C ALA A 340 13.07 15.07 6.59
N SER A 341 13.51 15.96 7.49
CA SER A 341 14.59 16.92 7.20
C SER A 341 15.95 16.24 6.94
N ILE A 342 16.15 15.03 7.53
CA ILE A 342 17.36 14.23 7.31
C ILE A 342 17.20 13.20 6.18
N VAL A 343 15.97 13.00 5.71
CA VAL A 343 15.62 12.07 4.61
C VAL A 343 15.60 12.79 3.27
N ALA A 344 15.10 14.05 3.22
CA ALA A 344 15.05 14.85 1.99
C ALA A 344 16.46 15.00 1.34
N PRO A 345 16.54 14.95 0.01
CA PRO A 345 15.48 15.00 -1.01
C PRO A 345 15.06 13.60 -1.57
N LYS A 346 14.62 12.70 -0.77
CA LYS A 346 14.30 11.35 -1.25
C LYS A 346 12.85 11.21 -1.72
N THR A 347 12.68 10.32 -2.72
CA THR A 347 11.39 9.73 -3.05
C THR A 347 11.31 8.38 -2.37
N VAL A 348 10.29 8.16 -1.55
CA VAL A 348 10.10 6.93 -0.78
C VAL A 348 8.89 6.15 -1.26
N VAL A 349 8.94 4.83 -1.14
CA VAL A 349 7.84 3.91 -1.48
C VAL A 349 7.55 3.08 -0.24
N ALA A 350 6.28 3.02 0.16
CA ALA A 350 5.87 2.20 1.28
C ALA A 350 5.74 0.74 0.82
N PHE A 351 6.35 -0.20 1.53
CA PHE A 351 6.25 -1.65 1.31
C PHE A 351 5.57 -2.29 2.50
N GLU A 352 4.51 -3.06 2.27
CA GLU A 352 3.72 -3.66 3.34
C GLU A 352 3.73 -5.17 3.29
N THR A 353 3.75 -5.76 4.47
CA THR A 353 3.62 -7.19 4.70
C THR A 353 2.49 -7.44 5.68
N LEU A 354 1.50 -8.23 5.27
CA LEU A 354 0.42 -8.71 6.11
C LEU A 354 0.79 -10.07 6.70
N THR A 355 0.70 -10.21 8.01
CA THR A 355 0.98 -11.45 8.73
C THR A 355 -0.23 -11.93 9.53
N TYR A 356 -0.38 -13.25 9.61
CA TYR A 356 -1.29 -13.96 10.50
C TYR A 356 -0.52 -15.01 11.29
N LYS A 357 -0.68 -15.03 12.62
CA LYS A 357 0.12 -15.91 13.51
C LYS A 357 1.64 -15.83 13.25
N LYS A 358 2.14 -14.64 12.87
CA LYS A 358 3.54 -14.35 12.45
C LYS A 358 3.97 -14.99 11.12
N ILE A 359 3.05 -15.56 10.38
CA ILE A 359 3.27 -16.08 9.03
C ILE A 359 2.89 -14.98 8.03
N GLN A 360 3.75 -14.71 7.05
CA GLN A 360 3.44 -13.82 5.95
C GLN A 360 2.35 -14.44 5.07
N ILE A 361 1.23 -13.71 4.90
CA ILE A 361 0.09 -14.19 4.10
C ILE A 361 -0.19 -13.33 2.87
N ALA A 362 0.23 -12.07 2.88
CA ALA A 362 0.22 -11.21 1.70
C ALA A 362 1.33 -10.16 1.80
N VAL A 363 1.74 -9.63 0.66
CA VAL A 363 2.74 -8.58 0.54
C VAL A 363 2.37 -7.64 -0.59
N HIS A 364 2.60 -6.34 -0.38
CA HIS A 364 2.58 -5.34 -1.44
C HIS A 364 3.92 -4.59 -1.41
N ALA A 365 4.78 -4.83 -2.41
CA ALA A 365 6.18 -4.40 -2.43
C ALA A 365 6.65 -4.12 -3.86
N GLU A 366 6.02 -3.14 -4.52
CA GLU A 366 6.36 -2.71 -5.87
C GLU A 366 7.01 -1.34 -5.86
N ILE A 367 8.33 -1.27 -6.13
CA ILE A 367 9.10 -0.03 -6.06
C ILE A 367 8.65 1.05 -7.08
N GLU A 368 7.98 0.64 -8.15
CA GLU A 368 7.45 1.54 -9.18
C GLU A 368 5.98 1.94 -8.95
N ASP A 369 5.36 1.46 -7.88
CA ASP A 369 3.97 1.80 -7.58
C ASP A 369 3.85 3.28 -7.21
N LYS A 370 3.07 4.00 -8.02
CA LYS A 370 2.84 5.45 -7.85
C LYS A 370 1.93 5.77 -6.67
N GLU A 371 1.01 4.87 -6.33
CA GLU A 371 0.09 5.06 -5.21
C GLU A 371 0.78 4.91 -3.86
N GLN A 372 1.88 4.15 -3.82
CA GLN A 372 2.74 3.98 -2.64
C GLN A 372 3.91 4.98 -2.59
N THR A 373 4.12 5.75 -3.67
CA THR A 373 5.24 6.68 -3.78
C THR A 373 4.93 8.00 -3.10
N VAL A 374 5.82 8.45 -2.18
CA VAL A 374 5.75 9.76 -1.54
C VAL A 374 7.04 10.54 -1.80
N TYR A 375 6.90 11.78 -2.24
CA TYR A 375 7.98 12.70 -2.54
C TYR A 375 8.29 13.57 -1.31
N ILE A 376 9.57 13.75 -1.01
CA ILE A 376 10.08 14.60 0.08
C ILE A 376 11.00 15.65 -0.53
N PRO A 377 10.45 16.75 -1.12
CA PRO A 377 11.24 17.74 -1.81
C PRO A 377 12.21 18.49 -0.89
N LYS A 378 13.28 18.99 -1.47
CA LYS A 378 14.18 19.95 -0.84
C LYS A 378 14.34 21.15 -1.74
N VAL A 379 14.25 22.34 -1.15
CA VAL A 379 14.47 23.62 -1.85
C VAL A 379 15.60 24.40 -1.18
N ARG A 380 16.38 25.08 -2.00
CA ARG A 380 17.41 26.04 -1.60
C ARG A 380 17.35 27.18 -2.59
N THR A 381 17.78 28.38 -2.16
CA THR A 381 17.70 29.52 -3.04
C THR A 381 18.96 30.40 -3.00
N SER A 382 19.10 31.23 -4.00
CA SER A 382 20.21 32.20 -4.12
C SER A 382 19.71 33.46 -4.85
N ALA A 383 19.73 34.55 -4.14
CA ALA A 383 19.19 35.82 -4.63
C ALA A 383 20.29 36.79 -5.12
N ILE A 384 20.08 37.35 -6.30
CA ILE A 384 20.96 38.37 -6.87
C ILE A 384 20.14 39.53 -7.51
N ASP A 385 20.73 40.70 -7.61
CA ASP A 385 20.15 41.75 -8.43
C ASP A 385 20.30 41.44 -9.92
N LYS A 386 19.24 41.72 -10.69
CA LYS A 386 19.20 41.44 -12.12
C LYS A 386 20.21 42.23 -12.92
N THR A 387 20.50 43.47 -12.53
CA THR A 387 21.35 44.43 -13.24
C THR A 387 22.82 44.22 -12.88
N THR A 388 23.11 44.19 -11.59
CA THR A 388 24.48 44.08 -11.07
C THR A 388 25.03 42.66 -11.18
N LYS A 389 24.16 41.61 -11.19
CA LYS A 389 24.51 40.19 -11.18
C LYS A 389 25.22 39.73 -9.90
N ILE A 390 25.19 40.52 -8.86
CA ILE A 390 25.73 40.23 -7.54
C ILE A 390 24.62 40.35 -6.47
N ASN A 391 24.93 40.05 -5.23
CA ASN A 391 23.99 40.20 -4.11
C ASN A 391 23.89 41.65 -3.55
N HIS A 392 24.17 42.62 -4.37
CA HIS A 392 24.00 44.06 -4.06
C HIS A 392 23.17 44.70 -5.15
N THR A 393 22.21 45.52 -4.77
CA THR A 393 21.38 46.28 -5.70
C THR A 393 21.45 47.77 -5.35
N GLU A 394 21.50 48.61 -6.38
CA GLU A 394 21.33 50.06 -6.24
C GLU A 394 19.85 50.36 -5.97
N ALA A 395 19.60 51.33 -5.10
CA ALA A 395 18.25 51.83 -4.86
C ALA A 395 17.74 52.61 -6.08
N THR A 396 17.02 51.94 -6.96
CA THR A 396 16.38 52.49 -8.15
C THR A 396 14.86 52.39 -8.06
N LYS A 397 14.14 53.15 -8.89
CA LYS A 397 12.68 53.15 -8.91
C LYS A 397 12.09 51.79 -9.29
N GLU A 398 12.84 50.94 -9.98
CA GLU A 398 12.41 49.62 -10.46
C GLU A 398 13.55 48.62 -10.25
N ALA A 399 13.89 48.41 -8.97
CA ALA A 399 14.86 47.40 -8.58
C ALA A 399 14.30 45.99 -8.85
N THR A 400 15.15 45.11 -9.34
CA THR A 400 14.74 43.75 -9.70
C THR A 400 15.70 42.72 -9.09
N ILE A 401 15.18 41.87 -8.18
CA ILE A 401 15.89 40.76 -7.61
C ILE A 401 15.43 39.49 -8.32
N ILE A 402 16.37 38.66 -8.76
CA ILE A 402 16.13 37.31 -9.23
C ILE A 402 16.57 36.35 -8.11
N ASP A 403 15.64 35.58 -7.59
CA ASP A 403 15.95 34.51 -6.70
C ASP A 403 15.87 33.17 -7.46
N THR A 404 17.00 32.52 -7.60
CA THR A 404 17.10 31.20 -8.26
C THR A 404 16.86 30.11 -7.23
N VAL A 405 15.70 29.47 -7.31
CA VAL A 405 15.27 28.36 -6.45
C VAL A 405 15.76 27.05 -7.06
N SER A 406 16.71 26.41 -6.38
CA SER A 406 17.14 25.05 -6.68
C SER A 406 16.21 24.07 -5.98
N TYR A 407 15.67 23.12 -6.70
CA TYR A 407 14.82 22.06 -6.19
C TYR A 407 15.43 20.67 -6.42
N GLU A 408 15.19 19.76 -5.49
CA GLU A 408 15.60 18.36 -5.56
C GLU A 408 14.43 17.48 -5.14
N GLY A 409 14.25 16.31 -5.78
CA GLY A 409 13.26 15.29 -5.42
C GLY A 409 11.82 15.63 -5.82
N LEU A 410 11.59 16.41 -6.89
CA LEU A 410 10.25 16.68 -7.40
C LEU A 410 9.69 15.55 -8.29
N GLU A 411 8.36 15.44 -8.35
CA GLU A 411 7.66 14.56 -9.29
C GLU A 411 7.70 15.15 -10.70
N ILE A 412 8.28 14.40 -11.65
CA ILE A 412 8.38 14.83 -13.06
C ILE A 412 6.98 14.97 -13.68
N GLY A 413 6.75 16.07 -14.38
CA GLY A 413 5.51 16.32 -15.10
C GLY A 413 4.36 16.84 -14.23
N ARG A 414 4.58 17.04 -12.93
CA ARG A 414 3.62 17.67 -12.01
C ARG A 414 3.83 19.18 -11.98
N GLU A 415 2.74 19.93 -11.87
CA GLU A 415 2.81 21.39 -11.74
C GLU A 415 3.14 21.80 -10.31
N TYR A 416 4.09 22.73 -10.18
CA TYR A 416 4.49 23.37 -8.92
C TYR A 416 4.46 24.89 -9.04
N THR A 417 4.21 25.55 -7.93
CA THR A 417 4.30 27.01 -7.80
C THR A 417 5.24 27.38 -6.66
N VAL A 418 6.28 28.15 -6.95
CA VAL A 418 7.10 28.80 -5.92
C VAL A 418 6.51 30.16 -5.65
N LYS A 419 6.24 30.46 -4.38
CA LYS A 419 5.84 31.79 -3.91
C LYS A 419 6.94 32.34 -3.04
N GLY A 420 7.40 33.54 -3.40
CA GLY A 420 8.46 34.25 -2.71
C GLY A 420 7.94 35.49 -2.00
N VAL A 421 8.56 35.85 -0.87
CA VAL A 421 8.35 37.10 -0.14
C VAL A 421 9.68 37.67 0.31
N LEU A 422 9.92 38.98 0.10
CA LEU A 422 11.10 39.62 0.61
C LEU A 422 10.92 40.04 2.07
N MET A 423 11.89 39.62 2.91
CA MET A 423 11.93 39.91 4.34
C MET A 423 13.01 40.96 4.65
N ASN A 424 12.77 41.84 5.59
CA ASN A 424 13.80 42.69 6.15
C ASN A 424 14.58 41.89 7.20
N GLN A 425 15.86 41.66 6.97
CA GLN A 425 16.70 40.83 7.87
C GLN A 425 16.77 41.38 9.29
N ARG A 426 16.83 42.73 9.47
CA ARG A 426 16.95 43.37 10.78
C ARG A 426 15.68 43.25 11.62
N THR A 427 14.50 43.33 10.99
CA THR A 427 13.20 43.31 11.68
C THR A 427 12.54 41.94 11.71
N GLY A 428 12.95 41.01 10.85
CA GLY A 428 12.31 39.71 10.63
C GLY A 428 10.89 39.78 10.08
N LYS A 429 10.52 40.92 9.44
CA LYS A 429 9.17 41.14 8.87
C LYS A 429 9.23 41.27 7.36
N ALA A 430 8.13 40.90 6.71
CA ALA A 430 7.98 41.16 5.28
C ALA A 430 8.15 42.66 4.99
N VAL A 431 8.89 43.00 3.93
CA VAL A 431 9.03 44.40 3.48
C VAL A 431 7.78 44.82 2.72
N THR A 432 7.43 46.09 2.89
CA THR A 432 6.25 46.68 2.22
C THR A 432 6.64 47.91 1.45
N VAL A 433 6.11 48.05 0.24
CA VAL A 433 6.17 49.23 -0.60
C VAL A 433 4.74 49.68 -0.87
N ASP A 434 4.44 50.95 -0.62
CA ASP A 434 3.08 51.50 -0.71
C ASP A 434 2.02 50.71 0.08
N GLY A 435 2.42 50.13 1.23
CA GLY A 435 1.54 49.35 2.11
C GLY A 435 1.24 47.94 1.62
N LYS A 436 1.90 47.44 0.58
CA LYS A 436 1.79 46.09 0.08
C LYS A 436 3.11 45.35 0.28
N GLU A 437 3.02 44.08 0.66
CA GLU A 437 4.20 43.20 0.76
C GLU A 437 4.82 42.99 -0.63
N VAL A 438 6.14 42.91 -0.67
CA VAL A 438 6.88 42.61 -1.91
C VAL A 438 6.94 41.11 -2.06
N THR A 439 6.11 40.58 -2.96
CA THR A 439 5.97 39.16 -3.24
C THR A 439 6.14 38.88 -4.74
N ALA A 440 6.50 37.63 -5.05
CA ALA A 440 6.57 37.14 -6.42
C ALA A 440 6.17 35.67 -6.46
N GLU A 441 5.78 35.19 -7.63
CA GLU A 441 5.49 33.76 -7.80
C GLU A 441 5.87 33.29 -9.21
N THR A 442 6.24 32.00 -9.31
CA THR A 442 6.54 31.35 -10.58
C THR A 442 5.96 29.93 -10.57
N THR A 443 5.17 29.59 -11.59
CA THR A 443 4.63 28.25 -11.81
C THR A 443 5.43 27.54 -12.89
N PHE A 444 5.75 26.27 -12.66
CA PHE A 444 6.54 25.45 -13.58
C PHE A 444 6.20 23.97 -13.48
N VAL A 445 6.61 23.21 -14.50
CA VAL A 445 6.50 21.75 -14.55
C VAL A 445 7.92 21.20 -14.71
N PRO A 446 8.46 20.45 -13.74
CA PRO A 446 9.81 19.92 -13.84
C PRO A 446 9.91 18.80 -14.88
N GLU A 447 10.95 18.85 -15.72
CA GLU A 447 11.32 17.80 -16.66
C GLU A 447 12.29 16.77 -16.05
N THR A 448 12.92 17.14 -14.92
CA THR A 448 13.83 16.30 -14.13
C THR A 448 13.47 16.43 -12.66
N THR A 449 13.86 15.43 -11.85
CA THR A 449 13.62 15.46 -10.39
C THR A 449 14.30 16.63 -9.70
N ASP A 450 15.42 17.09 -10.28
CA ASP A 450 16.25 18.16 -9.75
C ASP A 450 16.46 19.25 -10.81
N GLY A 451 16.50 20.49 -10.38
CA GLY A 451 16.66 21.63 -11.31
C GLY A 451 16.57 22.97 -10.61
N THR A 452 16.32 24.01 -11.41
CA THR A 452 16.19 25.39 -10.92
C THR A 452 15.02 26.10 -11.57
N VAL A 453 14.45 27.07 -10.85
CA VAL A 453 13.44 28.00 -11.35
C VAL A 453 13.69 29.39 -10.75
N ASP A 454 13.51 30.44 -11.54
CA ASP A 454 13.69 31.81 -11.09
C ASP A 454 12.39 32.43 -10.60
N VAL A 455 12.44 33.07 -9.43
CA VAL A 455 11.39 33.92 -8.87
C VAL A 455 11.87 35.38 -8.97
N THR A 456 11.12 36.24 -9.66
CA THR A 456 11.54 37.63 -9.95
C THR A 456 10.72 38.63 -9.15
N PHE A 457 11.38 39.35 -8.23
CA PHE A 457 10.80 40.45 -7.48
C PHE A 457 11.10 41.76 -8.15
N VAL A 458 10.08 42.61 -8.34
CA VAL A 458 10.19 43.96 -8.87
C VAL A 458 9.56 44.94 -7.86
N PHE A 459 10.31 45.94 -7.45
CA PHE A 459 9.85 46.90 -6.42
C PHE A 459 10.53 48.28 -6.54
N ASP A 460 9.96 49.28 -5.86
CA ASP A 460 10.62 50.60 -5.73
C ASP A 460 11.74 50.50 -4.69
N GLY A 461 12.99 50.45 -5.17
CA GLY A 461 14.19 50.32 -4.34
C GLY A 461 14.45 51.55 -3.46
N PHE A 462 14.02 52.75 -3.87
CA PHE A 462 14.16 53.94 -3.04
C PHE A 462 13.39 53.82 -1.72
N ALA A 463 12.24 53.13 -1.73
CA ALA A 463 11.46 52.88 -0.52
C ALA A 463 12.15 51.90 0.45
N LEU A 464 13.10 51.12 -0.03
CA LEU A 464 13.81 50.08 0.71
C LEU A 464 15.33 50.33 0.85
N GLU A 465 15.78 51.53 0.50
CA GLU A 465 17.17 51.93 0.71
C GLU A 465 17.60 51.73 2.18
N ASP A 466 18.84 51.37 2.42
CA ASP A 466 19.36 50.98 3.75
C ASP A 466 18.71 49.72 4.34
N THR A 467 18.38 48.74 3.48
CA THR A 467 17.76 47.50 3.92
C THR A 467 18.58 46.29 3.47
N LEU A 468 18.60 45.26 4.32
CA LEU A 468 19.05 43.93 3.99
C LEU A 468 17.79 43.13 3.67
N LEU A 469 17.64 42.70 2.42
CA LEU A 469 16.50 41.93 1.94
C LEU A 469 16.87 40.43 1.92
N VAL A 470 16.02 39.59 2.48
CA VAL A 470 16.18 38.14 2.42
C VAL A 470 14.96 37.57 1.70
N ALA A 471 15.17 36.80 0.65
CA ALA A 471 14.11 36.12 -0.05
C ALA A 471 13.70 34.85 0.71
N PHE A 472 12.44 34.69 1.00
CA PHE A 472 11.86 33.47 1.58
C PHE A 472 10.95 32.80 0.56
N GLU A 473 11.13 31.52 0.29
CA GLU A 473 10.37 30.79 -0.72
C GLU A 473 9.63 29.62 -0.12
N THR A 474 8.42 29.42 -0.61
CA THR A 474 7.58 28.27 -0.31
C THR A 474 7.15 27.61 -1.61
N LEU A 475 7.38 26.29 -1.71
CA LEU A 475 7.00 25.46 -2.83
C LEU A 475 5.62 24.84 -2.60
N TYR A 476 4.74 24.98 -3.56
CA TYR A 476 3.38 24.45 -3.55
C TYR A 476 3.13 23.50 -4.71
N THR A 477 2.28 22.50 -4.47
CA THR A 477 1.58 21.73 -5.51
C THR A 477 0.16 21.46 -5.05
N GLU A 478 -0.84 21.53 -5.95
CA GLU A 478 -2.28 21.44 -5.60
C GLU A 478 -2.66 22.34 -4.41
N GLU A 479 -2.11 23.56 -4.35
CA GLU A 479 -2.30 24.52 -3.26
C GLU A 479 -1.81 24.02 -1.87
N LYS A 480 -1.05 22.95 -1.83
CA LYS A 480 -0.42 22.40 -0.62
C LYS A 480 1.05 22.80 -0.57
N GLU A 481 1.47 23.23 0.60
CA GLU A 481 2.88 23.49 0.89
C GLU A 481 3.62 22.15 0.97
N VAL A 482 4.69 22.02 0.18
CA VAL A 482 5.48 20.79 0.10
C VAL A 482 6.97 21.02 0.30
N GLY A 483 7.40 22.28 0.38
CA GLY A 483 8.78 22.64 0.69
C GLY A 483 8.88 24.11 1.05
N ILE A 484 9.81 24.46 1.92
CA ILE A 484 10.05 25.82 2.37
C ILE A 484 11.56 26.07 2.51
N HIS A 485 12.01 27.27 2.12
CA HIS A 485 13.30 27.82 2.47
C HIS A 485 13.13 29.23 3.02
N ALA A 486 13.25 29.38 4.34
CA ALA A 486 12.91 30.60 5.07
C ALA A 486 13.89 30.83 6.24
N GLU A 487 15.16 31.08 5.90
CA GLU A 487 16.22 31.28 6.88
C GLU A 487 16.71 32.72 6.86
N ILE A 488 16.30 33.52 7.86
CA ILE A 488 16.53 34.99 7.88
C ILE A 488 18.03 35.37 7.87
N GLY A 489 18.90 34.44 8.28
CA GLY A 489 20.36 34.65 8.31
C GLY A 489 21.11 34.05 7.12
N ASP A 490 20.42 33.54 6.09
CA ASP A 490 21.07 32.95 4.93
C ASP A 490 21.70 34.04 4.04
N GLU A 491 23.04 34.04 3.95
CA GLU A 491 23.79 34.99 3.13
C GLU A 491 23.53 34.82 1.62
N ALA A 492 23.24 33.58 1.18
CA ALA A 492 22.96 33.31 -0.23
C ALA A 492 21.61 33.91 -0.68
N GLN A 493 20.66 34.07 0.25
CA GLN A 493 19.35 34.68 0.04
C GLN A 493 19.34 36.17 0.32
N THR A 494 20.44 36.73 0.85
CA THR A 494 20.48 38.15 1.27
C THR A 494 20.95 39.05 0.14
N VAL A 495 20.14 40.05 -0.20
CA VAL A 495 20.48 41.13 -1.11
C VAL A 495 20.61 42.41 -0.33
N TYR A 496 21.73 43.10 -0.52
CA TYR A 496 22.11 44.31 0.16
C TYR A 496 21.65 45.51 -0.65
N LEU A 497 20.96 46.49 -0.03
CA LEU A 497 20.65 47.80 -0.58
C LEU A 497 21.46 48.86 0.19
N PRO A 498 22.72 49.09 -0.18
CA PRO A 498 23.56 50.05 0.51
C PRO A 498 23.01 51.45 0.42
N LYS A 499 23.31 52.24 1.43
CA LYS A 499 23.09 53.70 1.42
C LYS A 499 24.36 54.39 1.81
N ILE A 500 24.69 55.45 1.07
CA ILE A 500 25.75 56.38 1.43
C ILE A 500 25.19 57.77 1.67
N ARG A 501 25.79 58.48 2.62
CA ARG A 501 25.59 59.91 2.90
C ARG A 501 26.93 60.53 3.16
N THR A 502 27.10 61.74 2.79
CA THR A 502 28.42 62.41 2.84
C THR A 502 28.38 63.77 3.50
N HIS A 503 29.53 64.18 3.99
CA HIS A 503 29.70 65.50 4.61
C HIS A 503 31.09 65.98 4.27
N ALA A 504 31.14 67.00 3.40
CA ALA A 504 32.37 67.60 2.87
C ALA A 504 32.84 68.83 3.68
N LYS A 505 34.13 68.84 3.98
CA LYS A 505 34.79 69.94 4.70
C LYS A 505 36.17 70.23 4.13
N ASP A 506 36.58 71.50 4.23
CA ASP A 506 37.98 71.81 4.03
C ASP A 506 38.85 71.28 5.16
N SER A 507 40.00 70.68 4.82
CA SER A 507 40.89 70.02 5.76
C SER A 507 41.61 70.92 6.76
N VAL A 508 41.64 72.23 6.51
CA VAL A 508 42.33 73.23 7.33
C VAL A 508 41.35 74.03 8.17
N THR A 509 40.27 74.48 7.54
CA THR A 509 39.23 75.32 8.20
C THR A 509 38.25 74.48 9.01
N GLU A 510 38.11 73.18 8.70
CA GLU A 510 37.15 72.21 9.29
C GLU A 510 35.68 72.65 9.09
N ILE A 511 35.43 73.58 8.13
CA ILE A 511 34.09 74.02 7.76
C ILE A 511 33.88 73.87 6.23
N ASP A 512 32.72 74.18 5.74
CA ASP A 512 32.29 74.16 4.32
C ASP A 512 32.86 75.28 3.46
N HIS A 513 33.99 75.87 3.86
CA HIS A 513 34.68 76.92 3.11
C HIS A 513 36.17 76.59 3.00
N THR A 514 36.68 76.57 1.78
CA THR A 514 38.08 76.34 1.49
C THR A 514 38.78 77.58 0.96
N GLU A 515 40.05 77.80 1.31
CA GLU A 515 40.87 78.86 0.71
C GLU A 515 41.27 78.47 -0.72
N ALA A 516 41.19 79.44 -1.65
CA ALA A 516 41.59 79.27 -3.05
C ALA A 516 43.12 79.12 -3.19
N LEU A 517 43.70 78.00 -2.71
CA LEU A 517 45.12 77.70 -2.72
C LEU A 517 45.47 76.64 -3.80
N PRO A 518 46.74 76.65 -4.29
CA PRO A 518 47.20 75.65 -5.28
C PRO A 518 47.19 74.20 -4.79
N LYS A 519 47.00 73.97 -3.50
CA LYS A 519 46.91 72.65 -2.86
C LYS A 519 45.80 72.62 -1.79
N ALA A 520 44.60 72.89 -2.19
CA ALA A 520 43.45 72.76 -1.31
C ALA A 520 43.11 71.30 -1.11
N LYS A 521 42.60 70.98 0.08
CA LYS A 521 42.12 69.65 0.42
C LYS A 521 40.71 69.75 0.96
N ILE A 522 39.78 69.04 0.30
CA ILE A 522 38.45 68.79 0.81
C ILE A 522 38.42 67.34 1.28
N ILE A 523 38.02 67.16 2.54
CA ILE A 523 37.76 65.78 3.13
C ILE A 523 36.28 65.61 3.11
N ASP A 524 35.83 64.59 2.35
CA ASP A 524 34.46 64.16 2.37
C ASP A 524 34.34 62.88 3.21
N THR A 525 33.57 62.99 4.29
CA THR A 525 33.29 61.82 5.17
C THR A 525 32.05 61.09 4.68
N VAL A 526 32.25 59.96 4.03
CA VAL A 526 31.19 59.12 3.48
C VAL A 526 30.75 58.13 4.54
N SER A 527 29.56 58.35 5.11
CA SER A 527 28.88 57.40 5.99
C SER A 527 28.15 56.35 5.15
N TYR A 528 28.31 55.10 5.49
CA TYR A 528 27.67 53.99 4.78
C TYR A 528 26.84 53.12 5.72
N SER A 529 25.83 52.46 5.18
CA SER A 529 25.00 51.45 5.84
C SER A 529 24.61 50.33 4.89
N SER A 530 24.20 49.18 5.47
CA SER A 530 23.78 47.97 4.75
C SER A 530 24.86 47.35 3.85
N LEU A 531 26.15 47.48 4.21
CA LEU A 531 27.24 46.76 3.56
C LEU A 531 27.41 45.35 4.12
N LEU A 532 28.00 44.44 3.31
CA LEU A 532 28.39 43.12 3.72
C LEU A 532 29.75 43.16 4.49
N PRO A 533 29.80 42.83 5.78
CA PRO A 533 31.02 42.91 6.56
C PRO A 533 32.13 42.01 6.00
N GLY A 534 33.40 42.48 6.11
CA GLY A 534 34.57 41.72 5.65
C GLY A 534 34.84 41.85 4.14
N LYS A 535 34.01 42.58 3.41
CA LYS A 535 34.17 42.81 1.97
C LYS A 535 34.80 44.18 1.66
N GLU A 536 35.47 44.24 0.51
CA GLU A 536 36.15 45.42 0.02
C GLU A 536 35.20 46.24 -0.86
N TYR A 537 35.14 47.54 -0.61
CA TYR A 537 34.36 48.53 -1.36
C TYR A 537 35.26 49.68 -1.78
N THR A 538 34.95 50.31 -2.92
CA THR A 538 35.61 51.53 -3.39
C THR A 538 34.61 52.67 -3.48
N VAL A 539 34.87 53.78 -2.80
CA VAL A 539 34.13 55.04 -2.95
C VAL A 539 34.92 55.96 -3.86
N THR A 540 34.25 56.45 -4.88
CA THR A 540 34.82 57.45 -5.79
C THR A 540 34.00 58.69 -5.71
N GLY A 541 34.66 59.83 -5.37
CA GLY A 541 34.08 61.15 -5.33
C GLY A 541 34.43 61.94 -6.55
N THR A 542 33.53 62.87 -6.98
CA THR A 542 33.70 63.81 -8.05
C THR A 542 33.21 65.21 -7.60
N LEU A 543 34.03 66.21 -7.67
CA LEU A 543 33.56 67.57 -7.38
C LEU A 543 32.77 68.14 -8.56
N MET A 544 31.55 68.60 -8.27
CA MET A 544 30.65 69.26 -9.24
C MET A 544 30.55 70.73 -8.97
N ASN A 545 30.50 71.53 -10.02
CA ASN A 545 30.20 72.94 -9.89
C ASN A 545 28.69 73.16 -9.69
N LYS A 546 28.28 73.73 -8.56
CA LYS A 546 26.87 73.86 -8.17
C LYS A 546 26.05 74.68 -9.17
N GLU A 547 26.69 75.71 -9.80
CA GLU A 547 26.02 76.67 -10.72
C GLU A 547 25.84 76.07 -12.12
N THR A 548 26.91 75.39 -12.65
CA THR A 548 26.88 74.85 -14.01
C THR A 548 26.32 73.38 -14.03
N LYS A 549 26.30 72.70 -12.90
CA LYS A 549 25.93 71.30 -12.74
C LYS A 549 26.84 70.32 -13.53
N GLU A 550 28.05 70.78 -13.86
CA GLU A 550 29.06 70.05 -14.59
C GLU A 550 30.23 69.66 -13.66
N PRO A 551 30.99 68.59 -13.92
CA PRO A 551 32.19 68.28 -13.17
C PRO A 551 33.20 69.44 -13.18
N VAL A 552 33.82 69.74 -12.04
CA VAL A 552 34.91 70.67 -11.94
C VAL A 552 36.11 70.15 -12.72
N LEU A 553 36.62 71.00 -13.64
CA LEU A 553 37.80 70.69 -14.44
C LEU A 553 38.98 71.61 -14.03
N ILE A 554 40.15 70.97 -13.78
CA ILE A 554 41.44 71.67 -13.60
C ILE A 554 42.40 71.09 -14.62
N ASP A 555 43.00 71.94 -15.40
CA ASP A 555 43.86 71.61 -16.56
C ASP A 555 43.18 70.63 -17.56
N GLY A 556 41.83 70.63 -17.62
CA GLY A 556 41.04 69.77 -18.49
C GLY A 556 40.67 68.42 -17.91
N GLU A 557 41.15 68.04 -16.72
CA GLU A 557 40.86 66.84 -16.01
C GLU A 557 39.81 67.06 -14.92
N LYS A 558 38.91 66.05 -14.70
CA LYS A 558 37.94 66.13 -13.63
C LYS A 558 38.63 66.01 -12.27
N VAL A 559 38.17 66.81 -11.30
CA VAL A 559 38.62 66.67 -9.92
C VAL A 559 37.89 65.48 -9.29
N THR A 560 38.60 64.38 -9.16
CA THR A 560 38.10 63.11 -8.56
C THR A 560 39.05 62.61 -7.48
N ALA A 561 38.52 61.84 -6.55
CA ALA A 561 39.29 61.15 -5.55
C ALA A 561 38.63 59.77 -5.28
N SER A 562 39.40 58.80 -4.84
CA SER A 562 38.82 57.50 -4.48
C SER A 562 39.51 56.89 -3.26
N THR A 563 38.75 56.12 -2.49
CA THR A 563 39.23 55.37 -1.34
C THR A 563 38.67 53.96 -1.36
N THR A 564 39.57 52.98 -1.28
CA THR A 564 39.18 51.55 -1.13
C THR A 564 39.34 51.16 0.32
N PHE A 565 38.32 50.46 0.88
CA PHE A 565 38.30 50.03 2.27
C PHE A 565 37.59 48.70 2.43
N THR A 566 37.90 48.00 3.53
CA THR A 566 37.15 46.81 3.94
C THR A 566 36.12 47.19 4.98
N ALA A 567 34.84 46.92 4.72
CA ALA A 567 33.77 47.19 5.67
C ALA A 567 33.87 46.26 6.88
N GLU A 568 34.28 46.74 8.04
CA GLU A 568 34.36 45.91 9.25
C GLU A 568 32.98 45.55 9.82
N LYS A 569 32.00 46.41 9.59
CA LYS A 569 30.59 46.27 9.99
C LYS A 569 29.69 46.69 8.84
N SER A 570 28.40 46.36 8.94
CA SER A 570 27.40 46.80 7.95
C SER A 570 27.19 48.30 7.88
N GLU A 571 27.64 49.06 8.88
CA GLU A 571 27.57 50.51 8.97
C GLU A 571 28.89 51.09 9.47
N GLY A 572 29.25 52.27 8.98
CA GLY A 572 30.48 52.96 9.31
C GLY A 572 30.71 54.21 8.48
N SER A 573 31.97 54.67 8.41
CA SER A 573 32.35 55.78 7.55
C SER A 573 33.76 55.58 6.98
N VAL A 574 34.02 56.26 5.86
CA VAL A 574 35.32 56.32 5.20
C VAL A 574 35.53 57.75 4.68
N GLU A 575 36.78 58.17 4.60
CA GLU A 575 37.11 59.51 4.07
C GLU A 575 37.58 59.44 2.61
N VAL A 576 37.05 60.32 1.78
CA VAL A 576 37.50 60.60 0.41
C VAL A 576 38.16 61.91 0.42
N VAL A 577 39.44 62.02 0.04
CA VAL A 577 40.24 63.20 0.14
C VAL A 577 40.54 63.76 -1.26
N PHE A 578 39.94 64.92 -1.61
CA PHE A 578 40.22 65.66 -2.82
C PHE A 578 41.41 66.60 -2.59
N GLU A 579 42.45 66.50 -3.41
CA GLU A 579 43.60 67.40 -3.39
C GLU A 579 43.72 68.00 -4.78
N PHE A 580 43.54 69.34 -4.86
CA PHE A 580 43.47 70.08 -6.15
C PHE A 580 43.90 71.52 -6.05
N ASP A 581 44.08 72.18 -7.20
CA ASP A 581 44.37 73.62 -7.26
C ASP A 581 43.08 74.47 -7.25
N ALA A 582 42.63 74.87 -6.04
CA ALA A 582 41.43 75.68 -5.87
C ALA A 582 41.58 77.10 -6.41
N SER A 583 42.81 77.57 -6.66
CA SER A 583 42.99 78.90 -7.23
C SER A 583 42.42 79.04 -8.66
N ALA A 584 42.34 77.90 -9.38
CA ALA A 584 41.74 77.80 -10.71
C ALA A 584 40.20 77.99 -10.72
N ILE A 585 39.55 77.75 -9.57
CA ILE A 585 38.10 77.83 -9.40
C ILE A 585 37.67 78.79 -8.30
N ALA A 586 38.48 79.76 -7.97
CA ALA A 586 38.18 80.75 -6.94
C ALA A 586 36.84 81.48 -7.20
N GLY A 587 35.97 81.52 -6.17
CA GLY A 587 34.60 82.04 -6.25
C GLY A 587 33.55 81.07 -6.77
N THR A 588 33.90 79.84 -6.92
CA THR A 588 32.97 78.75 -7.31
C THR A 588 32.49 77.98 -6.06
N THR A 589 31.23 77.59 -6.02
CA THR A 589 30.69 76.64 -5.04
C THR A 589 30.73 75.29 -5.66
N VAL A 590 31.31 74.30 -4.95
CA VAL A 590 31.42 72.91 -5.39
C VAL A 590 30.61 71.99 -4.50
N VAL A 591 30.12 70.90 -5.05
CA VAL A 591 29.38 69.84 -4.36
C VAL A 591 30.07 68.52 -4.65
N ALA A 592 30.35 67.73 -3.62
CA ALA A 592 30.95 66.45 -3.78
C ALA A 592 29.85 65.41 -4.10
N PHE A 593 30.01 64.64 -5.19
CA PHE A 593 29.16 63.53 -5.58
C PHE A 593 29.93 62.23 -5.41
N GLU A 594 29.36 61.27 -4.75
CA GLU A 594 29.99 59.96 -4.47
C GLU A 594 29.24 58.84 -5.08
N SER A 595 30.01 57.88 -5.65
CA SER A 595 29.53 56.55 -5.98
C SER A 595 30.32 55.49 -5.22
N MET A 596 29.65 54.42 -4.80
CA MET A 596 30.26 53.29 -4.15
C MET A 596 30.15 52.06 -5.05
N GLU A 597 31.29 51.38 -5.22
CA GLU A 597 31.39 50.15 -5.99
C GLU A 597 31.71 48.96 -5.10
N TYR A 598 31.12 47.82 -5.42
CA TYR A 598 31.44 46.50 -4.91
C TYR A 598 31.73 45.55 -6.08
N GLU A 599 32.87 44.86 -6.08
CA GLU A 599 33.32 44.02 -7.21
C GLU A 599 33.33 44.73 -8.57
N GLY A 600 33.59 46.05 -8.58
CA GLY A 600 33.62 46.85 -9.80
C GLY A 600 32.26 47.24 -10.35
N VAL A 601 31.19 47.04 -9.58
CA VAL A 601 29.81 47.42 -9.93
C VAL A 601 29.33 48.49 -8.97
N GLU A 602 28.70 49.54 -9.46
CA GLU A 602 28.08 50.60 -8.66
C GLU A 602 26.89 50.06 -7.87
N VAL A 603 26.91 50.27 -6.54
CA VAL A 603 25.92 49.72 -5.59
C VAL A 603 25.24 50.80 -4.75
N ALA A 604 25.78 51.99 -4.69
CA ALA A 604 25.15 53.16 -4.07
C ALA A 604 25.70 54.45 -4.64
N VAL A 605 24.87 55.48 -4.72
CA VAL A 605 25.21 56.83 -5.22
C VAL A 605 24.64 57.85 -4.27
N HIS A 606 25.42 58.91 -3.99
CA HIS A 606 24.94 60.15 -3.39
C HIS A 606 25.33 61.29 -4.27
N ALA A 607 24.35 61.82 -5.01
CA ALA A 607 24.57 62.83 -6.05
C ALA A 607 23.45 63.90 -6.08
N ASP A 608 23.30 64.61 -4.98
CA ASP A 608 22.34 65.75 -4.90
C ASP A 608 23.05 67.10 -4.96
N ILE A 609 22.90 67.84 -6.05
CA ILE A 609 23.55 69.09 -6.27
C ILE A 609 23.06 70.17 -5.30
N GLU A 610 21.95 70.03 -4.66
CA GLU A 610 21.37 70.92 -3.69
C GLU A 610 21.68 70.58 -2.24
N ASP A 611 22.39 69.44 -2.00
CA ASP A 611 22.75 68.99 -0.66
C ASP A 611 23.76 70.00 -0.01
N GLU A 612 23.34 70.57 1.12
CA GLU A 612 24.15 71.57 1.84
C GLU A 612 25.32 70.86 2.57
N ASP A 613 25.19 69.63 3.04
CA ASP A 613 26.23 68.87 3.72
C ASP A 613 27.38 68.46 2.78
N GLN A 614 27.11 68.37 1.46
CA GLN A 614 28.09 68.10 0.40
C GLN A 614 28.70 69.34 -0.22
N THR A 615 28.20 70.51 0.13
CA THR A 615 28.56 71.79 -0.50
C THR A 615 29.76 72.45 0.20
N VAL A 616 30.79 72.82 -0.59
CA VAL A 616 31.99 73.56 -0.10
C VAL A 616 32.30 74.79 -0.98
#